data_3262ed7871ba1bb9575e6b353098b91c
#
_entry.id   3262ed7871ba1bb9575e6b353098b91c
#
_cell.length_a   1.000
_cell.length_b   1.000
_cell.length_c   1.000
_cell.angle_alpha   90.00
_cell.angle_beta   90.00
_cell.angle_gamma   90.00
#
_symmetry.space_group_name_H-M   'P 1'
#
loop_
_entity.id
_entity.type
_entity.pdbx_description
1 polymer ?
#
loop_
_entity_poly.entity_id
_entity_poly.type
_entity_poly.pdbx_seq_one_letter_code
_entity_poly.pdbx_strand_id
1 'polypeptide(L)'
;MVIKTSSAKLRRRHTQSAIVSELSVAIVLAMQRAYRAKNIGTLVEHYMVAMAIRLNDEAGSAPHTVSSLAAFLKMPRTSVGRHVDDLVGEGMIRRDGHALVGDLGYLEKRISADYFSIVCKAILKAADALRKTGVTGLVALGWWAATKTAA
;
A
#
# COMPACT_ATOMS: atom_id res chain seq x y z
N MET A 1 -30.56 2.04 -8.06
CA MET A 1 -30.95 0.59 -8.08
C MET A 1 -30.80 0.04 -6.67
N VAL A 2 -31.91 -0.21 -5.98
CA VAL A 2 -31.89 -0.76 -4.60
C VAL A 2 -31.86 -2.29 -4.71
N ILE A 3 -30.72 -2.89 -4.38
CA ILE A 3 -30.60 -4.35 -4.33
C ILE A 3 -31.38 -4.84 -3.10
N LYS A 4 -32.53 -5.46 -3.30
CA LYS A 4 -33.27 -6.14 -2.23
C LYS A 4 -32.48 -7.38 -1.81
N THR A 5 -31.69 -7.28 -0.76
CA THR A 5 -30.91 -8.38 -0.21
C THR A 5 -31.76 -9.23 0.73
N SER A 6 -31.95 -10.50 0.39
CA SER A 6 -32.89 -11.39 1.06
C SER A 6 -32.42 -12.00 2.39
N SER A 7 -31.15 -11.80 2.81
CA SER A 7 -30.64 -12.32 4.08
C SER A 7 -29.79 -11.33 4.87
N ALA A 8 -29.88 -11.42 6.21
CA ALA A 8 -29.07 -10.58 7.13
C ALA A 8 -27.55 -10.76 6.88
N LYS A 9 -27.11 -11.96 6.52
CA LYS A 9 -25.73 -12.28 6.17
C LYS A 9 -25.26 -11.50 4.94
N LEU A 10 -26.08 -11.42 3.90
CA LEU A 10 -25.76 -10.69 2.67
C LEU A 10 -25.71 -9.18 2.90
N ARG A 11 -26.66 -8.62 3.67
CA ARG A 11 -26.61 -7.21 4.05
C ARG A 11 -25.34 -6.83 4.82
N ARG A 12 -24.97 -7.69 5.80
CA ARG A 12 -23.74 -7.52 6.57
C ARG A 12 -22.49 -7.51 5.66
N ARG A 13 -22.41 -8.47 4.73
CA ARG A 13 -21.30 -8.55 3.77
C ARG A 13 -21.24 -7.34 2.85
N HIS A 14 -22.39 -6.86 2.40
CA HIS A 14 -22.49 -5.65 1.59
C HIS A 14 -21.99 -4.41 2.36
N THR A 15 -22.39 -4.25 3.62
CA THR A 15 -21.88 -3.16 4.48
C THR A 15 -20.36 -3.25 4.67
N GLN A 16 -19.83 -4.43 4.94
CA GLN A 16 -18.38 -4.65 5.07
C GLN A 16 -17.63 -4.27 3.78
N SER A 17 -18.14 -4.71 2.63
CA SER A 17 -17.58 -4.37 1.33
C SER A 17 -17.59 -2.86 1.07
N ALA A 18 -18.67 -2.17 1.42
CA ALA A 18 -18.77 -0.71 1.28
C ALA A 18 -17.71 0.02 2.13
N ILE A 19 -17.48 -0.42 3.38
CA ILE A 19 -16.45 0.16 4.26
C ILE A 19 -15.06 -0.01 3.65
N VAL A 20 -14.75 -1.21 3.14
CA VAL A 20 -13.44 -1.48 2.50
C VAL A 20 -13.27 -0.65 1.22
N SER A 21 -14.33 -0.50 0.43
CA SER A 21 -14.30 0.32 -0.78
C SER A 21 -14.07 1.80 -0.45
N GLU A 22 -14.75 2.33 0.57
CA GLU A 22 -14.55 3.71 1.04
C GLU A 22 -13.10 3.94 1.49
N LEU A 23 -12.53 3.00 2.27
CA LEU A 23 -11.14 3.07 2.69
C LEU A 23 -10.18 3.08 1.50
N SER A 24 -10.37 2.17 0.55
CA SER A 24 -9.50 2.06 -0.64
C SER A 24 -9.51 3.36 -1.45
N VAL A 25 -10.69 3.93 -1.69
CA VAL A 25 -10.83 5.21 -2.39
C VAL A 25 -10.17 6.35 -1.61
N ALA A 26 -10.39 6.41 -0.28
CA ALA A 26 -9.80 7.45 0.56
C ALA A 26 -8.27 7.41 0.55
N ILE A 27 -7.67 6.22 0.60
CA ILE A 27 -6.21 6.04 0.51
C ILE A 27 -5.70 6.52 -0.85
N VAL A 28 -6.29 6.07 -1.95
CA VAL A 28 -5.85 6.44 -3.30
C VAL A 28 -5.96 7.96 -3.52
N LEU A 29 -7.05 8.58 -3.09
CA LEU A 29 -7.21 10.04 -3.20
C LEU A 29 -6.22 10.82 -2.34
N ALA A 30 -5.91 10.34 -1.13
CA ALA A 30 -4.89 10.95 -0.27
C ALA A 30 -3.50 10.86 -0.91
N MET A 31 -3.16 9.70 -1.49
CA MET A 31 -1.93 9.49 -2.23
C MET A 31 -1.83 10.41 -3.46
N GLN A 32 -2.90 10.54 -4.24
CA GLN A 32 -2.94 11.38 -5.43
C GLN A 32 -2.64 12.85 -5.09
N ARG A 33 -3.18 13.35 -3.98
CA ARG A 33 -2.89 14.70 -3.47
C ARG A 33 -1.43 14.87 -3.06
N ALA A 34 -0.87 13.84 -2.38
CA ALA A 34 0.50 13.87 -1.85
C ALA A 34 1.57 13.79 -2.95
N TYR A 35 1.35 12.96 -3.95
CA TYR A 35 2.35 12.65 -4.99
C TYR A 35 2.15 13.40 -6.30
N ARG A 36 1.13 14.27 -6.41
CA ARG A 36 0.81 15.06 -7.61
C ARG A 36 0.78 14.24 -8.90
N ALA A 37 0.39 12.98 -8.80
CA ALA A 37 0.42 12.06 -9.93
C ALA A 37 -0.63 12.42 -10.98
N LYS A 38 -0.25 12.30 -12.26
CA LYS A 38 -1.10 12.65 -13.39
C LYS A 38 -2.26 11.67 -13.59
N ASN A 39 -2.07 10.40 -13.21
CA ASN A 39 -3.11 9.37 -13.29
C ASN A 39 -2.97 8.34 -12.17
N ILE A 40 -4.10 7.71 -11.82
CA ILE A 40 -4.19 6.78 -10.69
C ILE A 40 -3.42 5.48 -10.96
N GLY A 41 -3.40 4.98 -12.19
CA GLY A 41 -2.72 3.72 -12.52
C GLY A 41 -1.22 3.81 -12.24
N THR A 42 -0.56 4.81 -12.81
CA THR A 42 0.86 5.06 -12.57
C THR A 42 1.16 5.34 -11.09
N LEU A 43 0.26 6.06 -10.40
CA LEU A 43 0.40 6.33 -8.98
C LEU A 43 0.40 5.06 -8.15
N VAL A 44 -0.53 4.14 -8.40
CA VAL A 44 -0.64 2.89 -7.64
C VAL A 44 0.59 2.02 -7.84
N GLU A 45 1.05 1.85 -9.08
CA GLU A 45 2.27 1.09 -9.38
C GLU A 45 3.51 1.70 -8.69
N HIS A 46 3.68 3.00 -8.81
CA HIS A 46 4.77 3.76 -8.18
C HIS A 46 4.76 3.61 -6.65
N TYR A 47 3.59 3.75 -6.04
CA TYR A 47 3.40 3.57 -4.61
C TYR A 47 3.69 2.12 -4.18
N MET A 48 3.24 1.12 -4.92
CA MET A 48 3.48 -0.28 -4.59
C MET A 48 4.99 -0.61 -4.60
N VAL A 49 5.73 -0.07 -5.57
CA VAL A 49 7.20 -0.22 -5.63
C VAL A 49 7.85 0.42 -4.40
N ALA A 50 7.50 1.66 -4.05
CA ALA A 50 8.04 2.36 -2.89
C ALA A 50 7.72 1.62 -1.58
N MET A 51 6.46 1.17 -1.41
CA MET A 51 6.03 0.48 -0.20
C MET A 51 6.67 -0.90 -0.04
N ALA A 52 6.87 -1.65 -1.11
CA ALA A 52 7.53 -2.95 -1.04
C ALA A 52 8.99 -2.80 -0.57
N ILE A 53 9.71 -1.80 -1.05
CA ILE A 53 11.07 -1.48 -0.57
C ILE A 53 11.02 -1.10 0.91
N ARG A 54 10.13 -0.19 1.29
CA ARG A 54 9.98 0.29 2.66
C ARG A 54 9.68 -0.85 3.66
N LEU A 55 8.74 -1.74 3.30
CA LEU A 55 8.40 -2.89 4.14
C LEU A 55 9.55 -3.88 4.27
N ASN A 56 10.34 -4.03 3.21
CA ASN A 56 11.52 -4.89 3.24
C ASN A 56 12.61 -4.34 4.15
N ASP A 57 12.85 -3.03 4.12
CA ASP A 57 13.80 -2.34 5.00
C ASP A 57 13.36 -2.47 6.47
N GLU A 58 12.08 -2.23 6.76
CA GLU A 58 11.53 -2.34 8.12
C GLU A 58 11.64 -3.77 8.67
N ALA A 59 11.48 -4.77 7.81
CA ALA A 59 11.63 -6.17 8.19
C ALA A 59 13.09 -6.61 8.39
N GLY A 60 14.09 -5.74 8.11
CA GLY A 60 15.52 -6.08 8.15
C GLY A 60 15.90 -7.21 7.18
N SER A 61 15.12 -7.38 6.11
CA SER A 61 15.37 -8.43 5.11
C SER A 61 16.40 -7.98 4.09
N ALA A 62 16.98 -8.95 3.35
CA ALA A 62 17.89 -8.63 2.26
C ALA A 62 17.21 -7.66 1.27
N PRO A 63 17.88 -6.56 0.88
CA PRO A 63 17.31 -5.55 -0.01
C PRO A 63 16.85 -6.12 -1.33
N HIS A 64 15.76 -5.60 -1.86
CA HIS A 64 15.28 -5.96 -3.19
C HIS A 64 16.25 -5.46 -4.29
N THR A 65 16.38 -6.26 -5.33
CA THR A 65 16.84 -5.80 -6.64
C THR A 65 15.62 -5.49 -7.51
N VAL A 66 15.80 -4.83 -8.66
CA VAL A 66 14.71 -4.62 -9.63
C VAL A 66 14.06 -5.94 -10.03
N SER A 67 14.86 -7.01 -10.21
CA SER A 67 14.34 -8.31 -10.62
C SER A 67 13.53 -8.99 -9.51
N SER A 68 14.03 -9.02 -8.27
CA SER A 68 13.31 -9.62 -7.15
C SER A 68 12.03 -8.83 -6.82
N LEU A 69 12.08 -7.51 -6.95
CA LEU A 69 10.91 -6.65 -6.73
C LEU A 69 9.84 -6.86 -7.80
N ALA A 70 10.25 -7.01 -9.07
CA ALA A 70 9.34 -7.33 -10.17
C ALA A 70 8.65 -8.68 -9.96
N ALA A 71 9.38 -9.70 -9.54
CA ALA A 71 8.82 -11.01 -9.21
C ALA A 71 7.86 -10.92 -8.02
N PHE A 72 8.23 -10.20 -6.96
CA PHE A 72 7.40 -10.01 -5.77
C PHE A 72 6.08 -9.30 -6.07
N LEU A 73 6.13 -8.20 -6.83
CA LEU A 73 4.94 -7.41 -7.20
C LEU A 73 4.16 -8.00 -8.38
N LYS A 74 4.68 -9.05 -9.04
CA LYS A 74 4.14 -9.61 -10.29
C LYS A 74 3.95 -8.54 -11.38
N MET A 75 4.93 -7.65 -11.48
CA MET A 75 4.98 -6.57 -12.47
C MET A 75 6.08 -6.82 -13.49
N PRO A 76 5.94 -6.30 -14.73
CA PRO A 76 7.02 -6.34 -15.71
C PRO A 76 8.28 -5.65 -15.17
N ARG A 77 9.46 -6.28 -15.35
CA ARG A 77 10.74 -5.72 -14.89
C ARG A 77 11.02 -4.32 -15.43
N THR A 78 10.64 -4.05 -16.66
CA THR A 78 10.77 -2.74 -17.31
C THR A 78 9.91 -1.67 -16.63
N SER A 79 8.68 -2.01 -16.21
CA SER A 79 7.82 -1.11 -15.46
C SER A 79 8.40 -0.80 -14.08
N VAL A 80 8.83 -1.84 -13.36
CA VAL A 80 9.48 -1.67 -12.05
C VAL A 80 10.75 -0.83 -12.17
N GLY A 81 11.58 -1.08 -13.19
CA GLY A 81 12.79 -0.30 -13.45
C GLY A 81 12.51 1.18 -13.61
N ARG A 82 11.50 1.54 -14.40
CA ARG A 82 11.09 2.93 -14.60
C ARG A 82 10.63 3.58 -13.29
N HIS A 83 9.77 2.90 -12.53
CA HIS A 83 9.32 3.42 -11.22
C HIS A 83 10.47 3.57 -10.23
N VAL A 84 11.43 2.65 -10.23
CA VAL A 84 12.65 2.76 -9.42
C VAL A 84 13.47 3.98 -9.82
N ASP A 85 13.66 4.23 -11.13
CA ASP A 85 14.39 5.40 -11.60
C ASP A 85 13.72 6.72 -11.19
N ASP A 86 12.39 6.78 -11.31
CA ASP A 86 11.59 7.92 -10.86
C ASP A 86 11.73 8.13 -9.35
N LEU A 87 11.60 7.08 -8.53
CA LEU A 87 11.73 7.15 -7.06
C LEU A 87 13.13 7.54 -6.61
N VAL A 88 14.17 7.10 -7.32
CA VAL A 88 15.56 7.54 -7.08
C VAL A 88 15.71 9.01 -7.43
N GLY A 89 15.16 9.46 -8.56
CA GLY A 89 15.16 10.86 -8.97
C GLY A 89 14.43 11.78 -7.99
N GLU A 90 13.38 11.29 -7.34
CA GLU A 90 12.65 11.98 -6.27
C GLU A 90 13.36 11.92 -4.90
N GLY A 91 14.42 11.15 -4.77
CA GLY A 91 15.16 10.93 -3.52
C GLY A 91 14.42 10.07 -2.48
N MET A 92 13.37 9.36 -2.89
CA MET A 92 12.59 8.49 -1.99
C MET A 92 13.30 7.20 -1.64
N ILE A 93 14.07 6.68 -2.59
CA ILE A 93 14.90 5.50 -2.45
C ILE A 93 16.30 5.80 -3.00
N ARG A 94 17.26 4.98 -2.63
CA ARG A 94 18.61 5.02 -3.19
C ARG A 94 19.02 3.64 -3.68
N ARG A 95 19.94 3.63 -4.62
CA ARG A 95 20.62 2.41 -5.07
C ARG A 95 21.90 2.22 -4.26
N ASP A 96 22.10 1.01 -3.79
CA ASP A 96 23.37 0.55 -3.23
C ASP A 96 23.84 -0.65 -4.08
N GLY A 97 24.62 -0.37 -5.13
CA GLY A 97 24.85 -1.31 -6.22
C GLY A 97 23.56 -1.73 -6.89
N HIS A 98 23.22 -3.01 -6.80
CA HIS A 98 21.94 -3.55 -7.30
C HIS A 98 20.82 -3.53 -6.25
N ALA A 99 21.14 -3.26 -5.00
CA ALA A 99 20.19 -3.19 -3.89
C ALA A 99 19.38 -1.89 -3.93
N LEU A 100 18.11 -1.99 -3.56
CA LEU A 100 17.18 -0.86 -3.45
C LEU A 100 16.82 -0.68 -1.98
N VAL A 101 17.08 0.51 -1.44
CA VAL A 101 16.82 0.85 -0.05
C VAL A 101 16.12 2.20 0.05
N GLY A 102 15.27 2.38 1.07
CA GLY A 102 14.61 3.65 1.35
C GLY A 102 15.59 4.72 1.79
N ASP A 103 15.31 5.96 1.47
CA ASP A 103 16.08 7.10 1.97
C ASP A 103 15.46 7.64 3.26
N LEU A 104 16.22 7.54 4.38
CA LEU A 104 15.75 7.98 5.69
C LEU A 104 15.55 9.50 5.75
N GLY A 105 16.41 10.28 5.09
CA GLY A 105 16.29 11.74 5.05
C GLY A 105 15.03 12.20 4.34
N TYR A 106 14.59 11.45 3.31
CA TYR A 106 13.31 11.70 2.66
C TYR A 106 12.14 11.40 3.62
N LEU A 107 12.21 10.27 4.35
CA LEU A 107 11.17 9.90 5.32
C LEU A 107 11.04 10.93 6.43
N GLU A 108 12.15 11.43 6.98
CA GLU A 108 12.15 12.47 8.01
C GLU A 108 11.45 13.75 7.54
N LYS A 109 11.69 14.19 6.32
CA LYS A 109 11.04 15.37 5.74
C LYS A 109 9.53 15.18 5.54
N ARG A 110 9.07 13.94 5.42
CA ARG A 110 7.66 13.60 5.18
C ARG A 110 6.91 13.06 6.38
N ILE A 111 7.56 12.91 7.53
CA ILE A 111 6.93 12.40 8.75
C ILE A 111 5.76 13.27 9.22
N SER A 112 5.81 14.56 8.91
CA SER A 112 4.76 15.55 9.21
C SER A 112 3.80 15.79 8.04
N ALA A 113 3.87 15.00 6.97
CA ALA A 113 3.00 15.22 5.82
C ALA A 113 1.53 14.88 6.17
N ASP A 114 0.61 15.80 5.87
CA ASP A 114 -0.82 15.68 6.17
C ASP A 114 -1.44 14.38 5.63
N TYR A 115 -0.93 13.91 4.50
CA TYR A 115 -1.40 12.69 3.86
C TYR A 115 -1.31 11.46 4.80
N PHE A 116 -0.22 11.30 5.56
CA PHE A 116 -0.07 10.17 6.48
C PHE A 116 -1.12 10.20 7.59
N SER A 117 -1.36 11.38 8.16
CA SER A 117 -2.43 11.59 9.14
C SER A 117 -3.82 11.28 8.57
N ILE A 118 -4.09 11.67 7.32
CA ILE A 118 -5.36 11.39 6.64
C ILE A 118 -5.55 9.89 6.47
N VAL A 119 -4.53 9.16 6.00
CA VAL A 119 -4.57 7.72 5.81
C VAL A 119 -4.77 6.99 7.14
N CYS A 120 -4.02 7.35 8.18
CA CYS A 120 -4.19 6.75 9.51
C CYS A 120 -5.61 6.94 10.06
N LYS A 121 -6.19 8.14 9.94
CA LYS A 121 -7.57 8.42 10.35
C LYS A 121 -8.58 7.59 9.56
N ALA A 122 -8.38 7.43 8.25
CA ALA A 122 -9.26 6.62 7.41
C ALA A 122 -9.20 5.13 7.80
N ILE A 123 -8.00 4.61 8.09
CA ILE A 123 -7.81 3.22 8.56
C ILE A 123 -8.52 3.00 9.90
N LEU A 124 -8.32 3.89 10.88
CA LEU A 124 -8.94 3.77 12.19
C LEU A 124 -10.48 3.85 12.10
N LYS A 125 -11.02 4.77 11.29
CA LYS A 125 -12.45 4.87 11.01
C LYS A 125 -13.00 3.57 10.41
N ALA A 126 -12.34 3.02 9.41
CA ALA A 126 -12.75 1.78 8.75
C ALA A 126 -12.67 0.58 9.71
N ALA A 127 -11.60 0.48 10.50
CA ALA A 127 -11.43 -0.58 11.49
C ALA A 127 -12.54 -0.57 12.53
N ASP A 128 -12.92 0.60 13.06
CA ASP A 128 -14.02 0.75 14.00
C ASP A 128 -15.38 0.38 13.37
N ALA A 129 -15.63 0.84 12.15
CA ALA A 129 -16.85 0.52 11.41
C ALA A 129 -16.96 -0.99 11.13
N LEU A 130 -15.86 -1.65 10.72
CA LEU A 130 -15.82 -3.10 10.51
C LEU A 130 -16.07 -3.88 11.80
N ARG A 131 -15.50 -3.44 12.92
CA ARG A 131 -15.71 -4.05 14.24
C ARG A 131 -17.20 -4.02 14.64
N LYS A 132 -17.88 -2.91 14.40
CA LYS A 132 -19.34 -2.78 14.63
C LYS A 132 -20.18 -3.74 13.77
N THR A 133 -19.68 -4.19 12.64
CA THR A 133 -20.33 -5.23 11.82
C THR A 133 -20.02 -6.65 12.30
N GLY A 134 -19.28 -6.81 13.42
CA GLY A 134 -18.90 -8.09 13.98
C GLY A 134 -17.77 -8.78 13.22
N VAL A 135 -16.93 -8.04 12.54
CA VAL A 135 -15.63 -8.54 12.12
C VAL A 135 -14.78 -8.62 13.38
N THR A 136 -14.71 -9.84 13.92
CA THR A 136 -13.83 -10.20 15.04
C THR A 136 -12.74 -11.08 14.45
N GLY A 137 -11.59 -10.56 14.18
CA GLY A 137 -10.55 -11.42 13.67
C GLY A 137 -9.28 -10.67 13.50
N LEU A 138 -8.42 -10.87 14.45
CA LEU A 138 -7.00 -10.83 14.22
C LEU A 138 -6.67 -11.96 13.22
N VAL A 139 -6.77 -11.69 11.95
CA VAL A 139 -5.86 -12.36 11.04
C VAL A 139 -4.51 -11.72 11.37
N ALA A 140 -3.70 -12.45 12.10
CA ALA A 140 -2.35 -12.04 12.41
C ALA A 140 -1.68 -11.50 11.14
N LEU A 141 -0.91 -10.44 11.27
CA LEU A 141 -0.09 -9.81 10.21
C LEU A 141 0.95 -10.76 9.58
N GLY A 142 0.73 -12.07 9.68
CA GLY A 142 1.58 -13.13 9.14
C GLY A 142 1.53 -13.32 7.63
N TRP A 143 0.56 -12.72 6.91
CA TRP A 143 0.48 -12.91 5.47
C TRP A 143 1.69 -12.32 4.72
N TRP A 144 2.25 -11.22 5.22
CA TRP A 144 3.46 -10.61 4.65
C TRP A 144 4.68 -11.52 4.78
N ALA A 145 4.85 -12.17 5.93
CA ALA A 145 5.92 -13.13 6.13
C ALA A 145 5.72 -14.41 5.29
N ALA A 146 4.47 -14.87 5.15
CA ALA A 146 4.14 -16.06 4.37
C ALA A 146 4.33 -15.88 2.86
N THR A 147 4.19 -14.66 2.32
CA THR A 147 4.43 -14.39 0.90
C THR A 147 5.90 -14.39 0.52
N LYS A 148 6.83 -14.27 1.48
CA LYS A 148 8.28 -14.34 1.24
C LYS A 148 8.82 -15.77 1.11
N THR A 149 8.14 -16.75 1.71
CA THR A 149 8.58 -18.17 1.68
C THR A 149 8.08 -18.91 0.44
N ALA A 150 7.23 -18.30 -0.38
CA ALA A 150 6.64 -18.90 -1.58
C ALA A 150 7.27 -18.38 -2.90
N ALA A 151 8.32 -17.60 -2.83
CA ALA A 151 9.15 -17.13 -3.95
C ALA A 151 10.58 -17.64 -3.75
#